data_dabc284f8dc35a2e0d76b6abb5416a45
#
_entry.id   dabc284f8dc35a2e0d76b6abb5416a45
#
_cell.length_a   1.000
_cell.length_b   1.000
_cell.length_c   1.000
_cell.angle_alpha   90.00
_cell.angle_beta   90.00
_cell.angle_gamma   90.00
#
_symmetry.space_group_name_H-M   'P 1'
#
loop_
_entity.id
_entity.type
_entity.pdbx_description
1 polymer ?
#
loop_
_entity_poly.entity_id
_entity_poly.type
_entity_poly.pdbx_seq_one_letter_code
_entity_poly.pdbx_strand_id
1 'polypeptide(L)'
;MTVSDHTPSPPSHRHAPKPIPVYFRREKGRLVQITLGLVHEPGSFQAALKAIPDNTVNLLAVSISNGLQRADTAEGHIFAEIESPMTPEELEATLRAVPSVRHVRVQGDVEGRIIDDSFPPRVSEAGRVLLFSVSSFREALTRMRMAMGSGGAVLIYDFGVYLGGQLAQEAIRFFGGDFLRSHIAYSMRMASSMGWGNLGILESDVEKCTVTVRATENFECYRMTGAASPYSQSVRGMLVGYFGGILGTPVSCQETACIAKGDEACVFHIERSTAANSDTAVLPG
;
A
#
# COMPACT_ATOMS: atom_id res chain seq x y z
N MET A 1 16.99 -9.77 -30.27
CA MET A 1 17.74 -9.08 -29.21
C MET A 1 17.28 -9.68 -27.90
N THR A 2 18.08 -10.55 -27.30
CA THR A 2 17.79 -11.16 -26.01
C THR A 2 17.96 -10.10 -24.92
N VAL A 3 16.85 -9.61 -24.40
CA VAL A 3 16.84 -8.79 -23.18
C VAL A 3 17.23 -9.73 -22.05
N SER A 4 18.39 -9.48 -21.46
CA SER A 4 18.82 -10.19 -20.26
C SER A 4 17.88 -9.79 -19.12
N ASP A 5 16.98 -10.68 -18.79
CA ASP A 5 16.08 -10.57 -17.65
C ASP A 5 16.94 -10.62 -16.37
N HIS A 6 17.23 -9.44 -15.82
CA HIS A 6 17.65 -9.35 -14.45
C HIS A 6 16.42 -9.59 -13.57
N THR A 7 16.08 -10.87 -13.39
CA THR A 7 15.24 -11.28 -12.27
C THR A 7 15.96 -10.86 -10.98
N PRO A 8 15.46 -9.86 -10.25
CA PRO A 8 16.05 -9.54 -8.98
C PRO A 8 15.86 -10.74 -8.07
N SER A 9 16.96 -11.28 -7.55
CA SER A 9 16.96 -12.27 -6.49
C SER A 9 15.99 -11.82 -5.39
N PRO A 10 15.22 -12.73 -4.78
CA PRO A 10 14.34 -12.34 -3.68
C PRO A 10 15.19 -11.60 -2.64
N PRO A 11 14.73 -10.43 -2.16
CA PRO A 11 15.52 -9.62 -1.25
C PRO A 11 15.87 -10.45 0.00
N SER A 12 17.15 -10.72 0.18
CA SER A 12 17.70 -11.39 1.37
C SER A 12 17.64 -10.49 2.61
N HIS A 13 17.20 -9.25 2.45
CA HIS A 13 17.02 -8.28 3.52
C HIS A 13 15.54 -8.14 3.83
N ARG A 14 15.15 -8.51 5.05
CA ARG A 14 13.87 -8.09 5.61
C ARG A 14 13.91 -6.56 5.69
N HIS A 15 13.23 -5.89 4.77
CA HIS A 15 13.06 -4.44 4.87
C HIS A 15 12.31 -4.13 6.16
N ALA A 16 12.75 -3.12 6.87
CA ALA A 16 11.97 -2.60 7.99
C ALA A 16 10.58 -2.18 7.48
N PRO A 17 9.50 -2.50 8.21
CA PRO A 17 8.17 -2.08 7.83
C PRO A 17 8.12 -0.57 7.63
N LYS A 18 7.48 -0.11 6.56
CA LYS A 18 7.21 1.32 6.36
C LYS A 18 6.06 1.73 7.28
N PRO A 19 6.28 2.54 8.32
CA PRO A 19 5.20 2.99 9.17
C PRO A 19 4.28 3.94 8.39
N ILE A 20 2.97 3.77 8.55
CA ILE A 20 1.97 4.77 8.20
C ILE A 20 1.45 5.28 9.53
N PRO A 21 1.91 6.45 9.99
CA PRO A 21 1.55 6.96 11.30
C PRO A 21 0.08 7.40 11.27
N VAL A 22 -0.72 6.82 12.14
CA VAL A 22 -2.11 7.20 12.36
C VAL A 22 -2.32 7.63 13.80
N TYR A 23 -1.58 7.05 14.73
CA TYR A 23 -1.61 7.39 16.16
C TYR A 23 -0.32 7.01 16.84
N PHE A 24 -0.02 7.71 17.95
CA PHE A 24 1.06 7.37 18.87
C PHE A 24 0.57 7.40 20.31
N ARG A 25 1.24 6.64 21.17
CA ARG A 25 1.04 6.65 22.62
C ARG A 25 2.39 6.68 23.31
N ARG A 26 2.48 7.50 24.35
CA ARG A 26 3.61 7.54 25.28
C ARG A 26 3.09 7.57 26.72
N GLU A 27 3.88 7.00 27.62
CA GLU A 27 3.60 7.07 29.07
C GLU A 27 4.27 8.30 29.70
N LYS A 28 5.34 8.78 29.10
CA LYS A 28 6.08 9.98 29.52
C LYS A 28 6.46 10.80 28.30
N GLY A 29 6.66 12.10 28.50
CA GLY A 29 6.91 13.04 27.41
C GLY A 29 5.61 13.60 26.82
N ARG A 30 5.73 14.60 25.97
CA ARG A 30 4.60 15.24 25.27
C ARG A 30 4.69 14.93 23.80
N LEU A 31 3.64 14.37 23.24
CA LEU A 31 3.53 14.13 21.80
C LEU A 31 2.95 15.35 21.11
N VAL A 32 3.43 15.62 19.91
CA VAL A 32 2.86 16.63 19.01
C VAL A 32 2.72 16.09 17.60
N GLN A 33 1.68 16.55 16.92
CA GLN A 33 1.55 16.49 15.47
C GLN A 33 1.80 17.89 14.91
N ILE A 34 2.69 18.00 13.93
CA ILE A 34 3.02 19.23 13.23
C ILE A 34 2.57 19.07 11.79
N THR A 35 1.67 19.94 11.36
CA THR A 35 1.28 20.07 9.95
C THR A 35 1.90 21.32 9.38
N LEU A 36 2.68 21.18 8.29
CA LEU A 36 3.43 22.26 7.65
C LEU A 36 3.00 22.43 6.21
N GLY A 37 2.66 23.64 5.79
CA GLY A 37 2.66 24.04 4.40
C GLY A 37 3.93 24.84 4.09
N LEU A 38 4.70 24.35 3.13
CA LEU A 38 6.02 24.89 2.78
C LEU A 38 6.01 25.41 1.34
N VAL A 39 6.87 26.37 1.07
CA VAL A 39 7.24 26.70 -0.32
C VAL A 39 7.91 25.49 -0.94
N HIS A 40 7.49 25.09 -2.15
CA HIS A 40 8.05 23.93 -2.84
C HIS A 40 9.38 24.29 -3.50
N GLU A 41 10.41 24.47 -2.68
CA GLU A 41 11.78 24.77 -3.10
C GLU A 41 12.78 23.88 -2.36
N PRO A 42 13.92 23.53 -3.00
CA PRO A 42 14.99 22.82 -2.32
C PRO A 42 15.42 23.52 -1.02
N GLY A 43 15.46 22.77 0.08
CA GLY A 43 15.89 23.29 1.38
C GLY A 43 14.79 23.86 2.27
N SER A 44 13.56 24.07 1.79
CA SER A 44 12.46 24.64 2.58
C SER A 44 12.17 23.83 3.84
N PHE A 45 12.08 22.50 3.73
CA PHE A 45 11.88 21.62 4.88
C PHE A 45 13.08 21.62 5.82
N GLN A 46 14.29 21.62 5.27
CA GLN A 46 15.50 21.67 6.07
C GLN A 46 15.59 22.98 6.87
N ALA A 47 15.17 24.11 6.29
CA ALA A 47 15.11 25.39 6.99
C ALA A 47 14.11 25.34 8.16
N ALA A 48 12.95 24.74 7.97
CA ALA A 48 11.97 24.55 9.04
C ALA A 48 12.53 23.68 10.18
N LEU A 49 13.17 22.55 9.85
CA LEU A 49 13.79 21.70 10.89
C LEU A 49 14.92 22.40 11.65
N LYS A 50 15.77 23.18 10.96
CA LYS A 50 16.86 23.92 11.60
C LYS A 50 16.40 25.04 12.54
N ALA A 51 15.16 25.50 12.40
CA ALA A 51 14.59 26.49 13.30
C ALA A 51 14.21 25.91 14.67
N ILE A 52 14.04 24.60 14.75
CA ILE A 52 13.77 23.90 16.01
C ILE A 52 15.07 23.83 16.80
N PRO A 53 15.11 24.30 18.06
CA PRO A 53 16.32 24.22 18.87
C PRO A 53 16.81 22.78 19.04
N ASP A 54 18.12 22.59 19.03
CA ASP A 54 18.74 21.27 19.20
C ASP A 54 18.28 20.60 20.52
N ASN A 55 18.09 19.29 20.47
CA ASN A 55 17.69 18.46 21.61
C ASN A 55 16.34 18.82 22.25
N THR A 56 15.46 19.52 21.57
CA THR A 56 14.12 19.84 22.09
C THR A 56 13.02 18.96 21.54
N VAL A 57 13.22 18.43 20.34
CA VAL A 57 12.20 17.64 19.62
C VAL A 57 12.82 16.37 19.05
N ASN A 58 12.24 15.24 19.43
CA ASN A 58 12.55 13.91 18.86
C ASN A 58 11.53 13.55 17.80
N LEU A 59 11.95 13.37 16.53
CA LEU A 59 11.05 13.02 15.42
C LEU A 59 10.69 11.53 15.46
N LEU A 60 9.41 11.22 15.50
CA LEU A 60 8.89 9.85 15.50
C LEU A 60 8.51 9.39 14.10
N ALA A 61 7.90 10.25 13.32
CA ALA A 61 7.54 9.99 11.92
C ALA A 61 7.47 11.29 11.14
N VAL A 62 7.87 11.23 9.87
CA VAL A 62 7.85 12.37 8.96
C VAL A 62 7.32 11.91 7.62
N SER A 63 6.34 12.60 7.09
CA SER A 63 5.84 12.46 5.73
C SER A 63 5.83 13.82 5.05
N ILE A 64 6.44 13.91 3.87
CA ILE A 64 6.44 15.13 3.06
C ILE A 64 5.92 14.75 1.69
N SER A 65 4.95 15.48 1.22
CA SER A 65 4.42 15.35 -0.13
C SER A 65 4.57 16.67 -0.88
N ASN A 66 4.86 16.59 -2.17
CA ASN A 66 4.65 17.72 -3.06
C ASN A 66 3.16 18.00 -3.05
N GLY A 67 2.78 19.29 -2.89
CA GLY A 67 1.38 19.66 -2.79
C GLY A 67 0.58 19.15 -3.98
N LEU A 68 -0.21 18.10 -3.73
CA LEU A 68 -1.06 17.48 -4.75
C LEU A 68 -2.14 18.45 -5.26
N GLN A 69 -2.35 19.56 -4.55
CA GLN A 69 -3.34 20.57 -4.90
C GLN A 69 -2.72 21.86 -5.46
N ARG A 70 -1.42 22.11 -5.20
CA ARG A 70 -0.72 23.31 -5.67
C ARG A 70 0.73 22.97 -5.96
N ALA A 71 1.16 23.22 -7.20
CA ALA A 71 2.52 22.91 -7.65
C ALA A 71 3.63 23.70 -6.90
N ASP A 72 3.26 24.80 -6.24
CA ASP A 72 4.17 25.71 -5.53
C ASP A 72 4.25 25.45 -4.02
N THR A 73 3.55 24.43 -3.51
CA THR A 73 3.55 24.07 -2.08
C THR A 73 3.94 22.63 -1.86
N ALA A 74 4.65 22.37 -0.77
CA ALA A 74 4.86 21.04 -0.21
C ALA A 74 4.15 20.97 1.15
N GLU A 75 3.62 19.80 1.48
CA GLU A 75 2.96 19.56 2.76
C GLU A 75 3.78 18.55 3.57
N GLY A 76 4.03 18.88 4.83
CA GLY A 76 4.71 18.03 5.79
C GLY A 76 3.78 17.64 6.94
N HIS A 77 3.78 16.37 7.28
CA HIS A 77 3.10 15.82 8.46
C HIS A 77 4.15 15.15 9.32
N ILE A 78 4.31 15.62 10.55
CA ILE A 78 5.35 15.17 11.47
C ILE A 78 4.70 14.79 12.79
N PHE A 79 5.04 13.60 13.28
CA PHE A 79 4.83 13.23 14.67
C PHE A 79 6.15 13.35 15.42
N ALA A 80 6.11 14.00 16.56
CA ALA A 80 7.30 14.23 17.35
C ALA A 80 7.01 14.17 18.86
N GLU A 81 8.06 14.01 19.64
CA GLU A 81 8.04 14.10 21.09
C GLU A 81 8.82 15.33 21.51
N ILE A 82 8.22 16.16 22.36
CA ILE A 82 8.90 17.34 22.94
C ILE A 82 9.54 16.93 24.25
N GLU A 83 10.86 16.97 24.31
CA GLU A 83 11.65 16.59 25.49
C GLU A 83 12.00 17.80 26.40
N SER A 84 11.72 19.01 25.95
CA SER A 84 12.09 20.28 26.60
C SER A 84 10.87 20.95 27.26
N PRO A 85 11.03 21.98 28.05
CA PRO A 85 9.91 22.79 28.55
C PRO A 85 9.16 23.55 27.44
N MET A 86 9.62 23.52 26.19
CA MET A 86 8.95 24.13 25.03
C MET A 86 7.50 23.63 24.93
N THR A 87 6.57 24.55 24.71
CA THR A 87 5.15 24.23 24.51
C THR A 87 4.84 24.02 23.02
N PRO A 88 3.73 23.37 22.67
CA PRO A 88 3.28 23.27 21.28
C PRO A 88 3.11 24.65 20.63
N GLU A 89 2.63 25.64 21.36
CA GLU A 89 2.41 27.00 20.90
C GLU A 89 3.74 27.72 20.59
N GLU A 90 4.76 27.53 21.43
CA GLU A 90 6.10 28.05 21.21
C GLU A 90 6.77 27.41 19.99
N LEU A 91 6.59 26.09 19.83
CA LEU A 91 7.09 25.36 18.66
C LEU A 91 6.40 25.87 17.38
N GLU A 92 5.08 26.08 17.43
CA GLU A 92 4.32 26.63 16.31
C GLU A 92 4.80 28.03 15.94
N ALA A 93 5.01 28.90 16.94
CA ALA A 93 5.52 30.26 16.71
C ALA A 93 6.93 30.25 16.10
N THR A 94 7.80 29.35 16.56
CA THR A 94 9.16 29.16 16.04
C THR A 94 9.14 28.78 14.56
N LEU A 95 8.31 27.78 14.22
CA LEU A 95 8.18 27.30 12.85
C LEU A 95 7.52 28.34 11.93
N ARG A 96 6.53 29.09 12.44
CA ARG A 96 5.84 30.15 11.70
C ARG A 96 6.76 31.30 11.31
N ALA A 97 7.82 31.54 12.06
CA ALA A 97 8.80 32.58 11.77
C ALA A 97 9.74 32.24 10.60
N VAL A 98 9.75 30.99 10.14
CA VAL A 98 10.59 30.55 9.03
C VAL A 98 10.02 31.04 7.69
N PRO A 99 10.77 31.77 6.86
CA PRO A 99 10.26 32.38 5.62
C PRO A 99 9.67 31.37 4.61
N SER A 100 10.17 30.13 4.60
CA SER A 100 9.68 29.06 3.73
C SER A 100 8.40 28.37 4.24
N VAL A 101 7.96 28.66 5.48
CA VAL A 101 6.73 28.14 6.07
C VAL A 101 5.56 29.06 5.73
N ARG A 102 4.61 28.58 4.96
CA ARG A 102 3.38 29.30 4.61
C ARG A 102 2.30 29.18 5.67
N HIS A 103 2.17 27.99 6.23
CA HIS A 103 1.31 27.73 7.37
C HIS A 103 1.89 26.62 8.23
N VAL A 104 1.57 26.66 9.50
CA VAL A 104 1.93 25.63 10.46
C VAL A 104 0.82 25.51 11.50
N ARG A 105 0.59 24.28 11.92
CA ARG A 105 -0.25 23.94 13.05
C ARG A 105 0.46 22.88 13.88
N VAL A 106 0.52 23.13 15.19
CA VAL A 106 1.05 22.16 16.14
C VAL A 106 -0.05 21.75 17.10
N GLN A 107 -0.38 20.48 17.09
CA GLN A 107 -1.39 19.89 17.97
C GLN A 107 -0.69 19.07 19.05
N GLY A 108 -1.02 19.32 20.31
CA GLY A 108 -0.55 18.54 21.46
C GLY A 108 -1.37 17.27 21.65
N ASP A 109 -0.81 16.36 22.42
CA ASP A 109 -1.48 15.12 22.82
C ASP A 109 -2.57 15.34 23.87
N VAL A 110 -3.41 14.31 24.03
CA VAL A 110 -4.37 14.20 25.12
C VAL A 110 -3.96 12.98 25.99
N GLU A 111 -3.49 13.23 27.18
CA GLU A 111 -3.05 12.19 28.12
C GLU A 111 -2.05 11.20 27.50
N GLY A 112 -1.03 11.72 26.81
CA GLY A 112 0.00 10.93 26.14
C GLY A 112 -0.47 10.16 24.90
N ARG A 113 -1.60 10.55 24.29
CA ARG A 113 -2.13 9.97 23.06
C ARG A 113 -2.33 11.03 22.02
N ILE A 114 -1.90 10.75 20.80
CA ILE A 114 -2.12 11.63 19.64
C ILE A 114 -2.63 10.81 18.47
N ILE A 115 -3.59 11.36 17.75
CA ILE A 115 -4.20 10.76 16.56
C ILE A 115 -4.03 11.74 15.42
N ASP A 116 -3.64 11.25 14.24
CA ASP A 116 -3.57 12.05 13.03
C ASP A 116 -4.95 12.60 12.68
N ASP A 117 -5.07 13.91 12.63
CA ASP A 117 -6.28 14.60 12.20
C ASP A 117 -6.27 15.01 10.73
N SER A 118 -5.21 14.62 10.00
CA SER A 118 -5.10 14.89 8.57
C SER A 118 -6.08 14.04 7.77
N PHE A 119 -6.91 14.66 6.95
CA PHE A 119 -7.92 13.97 6.15
C PHE A 119 -8.00 14.53 4.73
N PRO A 120 -8.15 13.68 3.73
CA PRO A 120 -8.13 12.20 3.75
C PRO A 120 -6.71 11.62 3.66
N PRO A 121 -6.48 10.37 4.13
CA PRO A 121 -5.25 9.66 3.79
C PRO A 121 -5.21 9.38 2.28
N ARG A 122 -4.04 9.55 1.67
CA ARG A 122 -3.84 9.41 0.23
C ARG A 122 -2.63 8.53 -0.08
N VAL A 123 -2.71 7.78 -1.16
CA VAL A 123 -1.56 7.07 -1.72
C VAL A 123 -1.08 7.84 -2.94
N SER A 124 0.04 8.53 -2.79
CA SER A 124 0.65 9.35 -3.85
C SER A 124 -0.41 10.19 -4.59
N GLU A 125 -0.43 10.12 -5.91
CA GLU A 125 -1.40 10.82 -6.76
C GLU A 125 -2.69 10.01 -7.00
N ALA A 126 -2.71 8.72 -6.61
CA ALA A 126 -3.84 7.82 -6.88
C ALA A 126 -5.13 8.19 -6.14
N GLY A 127 -5.03 8.99 -5.10
CA GLY A 127 -6.20 9.52 -4.43
C GLY A 127 -6.42 9.00 -3.00
N ARG A 128 -7.65 9.16 -2.52
CA ARG A 128 -8.06 8.80 -1.17
C ARG A 128 -8.06 7.30 -0.97
N VAL A 129 -7.57 6.84 0.18
CA VAL A 129 -7.57 5.43 0.57
C VAL A 129 -8.30 5.20 1.89
N LEU A 130 -8.72 3.96 2.09
CA LEU A 130 -9.16 3.43 3.38
C LEU A 130 -8.08 2.49 3.90
N LEU A 131 -7.74 2.62 5.16
CA LEU A 131 -6.74 1.78 5.81
C LEU A 131 -7.45 0.72 6.67
N PHE A 132 -7.14 -0.54 6.42
CA PHE A 132 -7.59 -1.66 7.25
C PHE A 132 -6.38 -2.40 7.79
N SER A 133 -6.46 -2.87 9.03
CA SER A 133 -5.48 -3.85 9.49
C SER A 133 -5.69 -5.17 8.74
N VAL A 134 -4.60 -5.86 8.41
CA VAL A 134 -4.66 -7.19 7.77
C VAL A 134 -5.52 -8.16 8.58
N SER A 135 -5.41 -8.13 9.91
CA SER A 135 -6.19 -9.01 10.80
C SER A 135 -7.68 -8.74 10.70
N SER A 136 -8.11 -7.48 10.73
CA SER A 136 -9.52 -7.11 10.65
C SER A 136 -10.13 -7.45 9.30
N PHE A 137 -9.40 -7.15 8.21
CA PHE A 137 -9.88 -7.45 6.86
C PHE A 137 -10.00 -8.95 6.62
N ARG A 138 -8.98 -9.73 7.02
CA ARG A 138 -9.00 -11.19 6.92
C ARG A 138 -10.13 -11.80 7.76
N GLU A 139 -10.35 -11.34 8.99
CA GLU A 139 -11.43 -11.82 9.84
C GLU A 139 -12.80 -11.60 9.17
N ALA A 140 -13.01 -10.46 8.54
CA ALA A 140 -14.23 -10.18 7.79
C ALA A 140 -14.44 -11.19 6.64
N LEU A 141 -13.39 -11.44 5.83
CA LEU A 141 -13.45 -12.45 4.76
C LEU A 141 -13.71 -13.86 5.31
N THR A 142 -13.08 -14.21 6.43
CA THR A 142 -13.30 -15.52 7.09
C THR A 142 -14.75 -15.68 7.54
N ARG A 143 -15.34 -14.64 8.15
CA ARG A 143 -16.75 -14.66 8.57
C ARG A 143 -17.71 -14.77 7.38
N MET A 144 -17.41 -14.09 6.27
CA MET A 144 -18.21 -14.25 5.04
C MET A 144 -18.20 -15.70 4.54
N ARG A 145 -17.02 -16.37 4.53
CA ARG A 145 -16.92 -17.79 4.16
C ARG A 145 -17.71 -18.68 5.11
N MET A 146 -17.56 -18.48 6.41
CA MET A 146 -18.27 -19.29 7.41
C MET A 146 -19.80 -19.14 7.30
N ALA A 147 -20.28 -17.94 7.05
CA ALA A 147 -21.71 -17.67 6.95
C ALA A 147 -22.35 -18.20 5.66
N MET A 148 -21.60 -18.21 4.55
CA MET A 148 -22.15 -18.46 3.21
C MET A 148 -21.54 -19.70 2.51
N GLY A 149 -20.59 -20.39 3.14
CA GLY A 149 -19.95 -21.58 2.58
C GLY A 149 -19.28 -21.31 1.23
N SER A 150 -19.54 -22.17 0.25
CA SER A 150 -19.01 -22.03 -1.12
C SER A 150 -19.45 -20.73 -1.81
N GLY A 151 -20.67 -20.25 -1.55
CA GLY A 151 -21.15 -18.97 -2.06
C GLY A 151 -20.33 -17.79 -1.56
N GLY A 152 -19.91 -17.82 -0.28
CA GLY A 152 -19.00 -16.81 0.26
C GLY A 152 -17.64 -16.81 -0.45
N ALA A 153 -17.11 -17.97 -0.78
CA ALA A 153 -15.85 -18.09 -1.53
C ALA A 153 -15.95 -17.47 -2.93
N VAL A 154 -17.07 -17.68 -3.64
CA VAL A 154 -17.36 -17.07 -4.95
C VAL A 154 -17.43 -15.55 -4.82
N LEU A 155 -18.21 -15.03 -3.88
CA LEU A 155 -18.34 -13.59 -3.68
C LEU A 155 -16.99 -12.92 -3.33
N ILE A 156 -16.15 -13.56 -2.53
CA ILE A 156 -14.81 -13.05 -2.19
C ILE A 156 -13.91 -13.06 -3.44
N TYR A 157 -14.02 -14.06 -4.27
CA TYR A 157 -13.31 -14.12 -5.54
C TYR A 157 -13.75 -13.00 -6.49
N ASP A 158 -15.07 -12.83 -6.69
CA ASP A 158 -15.63 -11.80 -7.57
C ASP A 158 -15.30 -10.39 -7.07
N PHE A 159 -15.36 -10.16 -5.75
CA PHE A 159 -14.85 -8.92 -5.15
C PHE A 159 -13.39 -8.68 -5.53
N GLY A 160 -12.57 -9.72 -5.46
CA GLY A 160 -11.17 -9.66 -5.88
C GLY A 160 -11.02 -9.28 -7.36
N VAL A 161 -11.77 -9.93 -8.26
CA VAL A 161 -11.74 -9.67 -9.70
C VAL A 161 -12.08 -8.20 -10.00
N TYR A 162 -13.16 -7.70 -9.40
CA TYR A 162 -13.56 -6.31 -9.57
C TYR A 162 -12.49 -5.35 -9.08
N LEU A 163 -11.98 -5.56 -7.87
CA LEU A 163 -10.94 -4.72 -7.27
C LEU A 163 -9.65 -4.72 -8.11
N GLY A 164 -9.23 -5.91 -8.57
CA GLY A 164 -8.05 -6.05 -9.42
C GLY A 164 -8.20 -5.32 -10.76
N GLY A 165 -9.38 -5.37 -11.36
CA GLY A 165 -9.70 -4.63 -12.59
C GLY A 165 -9.61 -3.12 -12.41
N GLN A 166 -10.14 -2.59 -11.29
CA GLN A 166 -10.03 -1.16 -10.97
C GLN A 166 -8.56 -0.74 -10.72
N LEU A 167 -7.81 -1.54 -9.99
CA LEU A 167 -6.37 -1.31 -9.77
C LEU A 167 -5.58 -1.33 -11.07
N ALA A 168 -5.93 -2.21 -12.03
CA ALA A 168 -5.31 -2.21 -13.35
C ALA A 168 -5.59 -0.90 -14.12
N GLN A 169 -6.84 -0.42 -14.10
CA GLN A 169 -7.20 0.85 -14.76
C GLN A 169 -6.45 2.03 -14.16
N GLU A 170 -6.35 2.10 -12.84
CA GLU A 170 -5.57 3.13 -12.15
C GLU A 170 -4.09 3.05 -12.50
N ALA A 171 -3.51 1.84 -12.49
CA ALA A 171 -2.11 1.62 -12.86
C ALA A 171 -1.83 1.99 -14.32
N ILE A 172 -2.72 1.63 -15.25
CA ILE A 172 -2.61 1.98 -16.67
C ILE A 172 -2.68 3.50 -16.84
N ARG A 173 -3.58 4.17 -16.15
CA ARG A 173 -3.71 5.64 -16.22
C ARG A 173 -2.45 6.34 -15.73
N PHE A 174 -1.80 5.80 -14.70
CA PHE A 174 -0.65 6.42 -14.07
C PHE A 174 0.67 6.09 -14.77
N PHE A 175 0.89 4.81 -15.12
CA PHE A 175 2.17 4.33 -15.67
C PHE A 175 2.13 4.11 -17.18
N GLY A 176 0.96 3.96 -17.78
CA GLY A 176 0.80 3.53 -19.17
C GLY A 176 0.75 2.00 -19.34
N GLY A 177 -0.15 1.52 -20.18
CA GLY A 177 -0.35 0.08 -20.39
C GLY A 177 0.85 -0.62 -21.01
N ASP A 178 1.54 0.01 -21.97
CA ASP A 178 2.74 -0.55 -22.61
C ASP A 178 3.90 -0.70 -21.63
N PHE A 179 4.08 0.30 -20.75
CA PHE A 179 5.08 0.22 -19.69
C PHE A 179 4.81 -0.96 -18.77
N LEU A 180 3.58 -1.13 -18.31
CA LEU A 180 3.21 -2.21 -17.39
C LEU A 180 3.35 -3.59 -18.03
N ARG A 181 3.00 -3.75 -19.31
CA ARG A 181 3.22 -4.99 -20.06
C ARG A 181 4.69 -5.34 -20.20
N SER A 182 5.52 -4.34 -20.49
CA SER A 182 6.98 -4.52 -20.63
C SER A 182 7.69 -4.73 -19.28
N HIS A 183 7.08 -4.28 -18.17
CA HIS A 183 7.66 -4.29 -16.83
C HIS A 183 6.71 -4.93 -15.80
N ILE A 184 6.22 -6.12 -16.11
CA ILE A 184 5.16 -6.77 -15.33
C ILE A 184 5.54 -6.96 -13.86
N ALA A 185 6.81 -7.20 -13.55
CA ALA A 185 7.32 -7.30 -12.19
C ALA A 185 7.17 -6.00 -11.38
N TYR A 186 7.10 -4.84 -12.07
CA TYR A 186 6.90 -3.55 -11.41
C TYR A 186 5.51 -3.45 -10.76
N SER A 187 4.51 -4.04 -11.38
CA SER A 187 3.14 -4.12 -10.87
C SER A 187 3.09 -4.82 -9.51
N MET A 188 3.86 -5.88 -9.34
CA MET A 188 3.89 -6.64 -8.08
C MET A 188 4.56 -5.87 -6.95
N ARG A 189 5.52 -5.00 -7.27
CA ARG A 189 6.13 -4.09 -6.27
C ARG A 189 5.09 -3.09 -5.73
N MET A 190 4.23 -2.58 -6.60
CA MET A 190 3.14 -1.68 -6.19
C MET A 190 2.19 -2.40 -5.23
N ALA A 191 1.72 -3.59 -5.57
CA ALA A 191 0.86 -4.39 -4.70
C ALA A 191 1.52 -4.71 -3.36
N SER A 192 2.82 -5.05 -3.36
CA SER A 192 3.59 -5.28 -2.13
C SER A 192 3.70 -4.01 -1.27
N SER A 193 3.92 -2.85 -1.88
CA SER A 193 4.01 -1.57 -1.16
C SER A 193 2.68 -1.16 -0.51
N MET A 194 1.57 -1.67 -1.03
CA MET A 194 0.22 -1.49 -0.49
C MET A 194 -0.16 -2.52 0.58
N GLY A 195 0.71 -3.48 0.88
CA GLY A 195 0.52 -4.45 1.97
C GLY A 195 -0.24 -5.73 1.59
N TRP A 196 -0.40 -6.05 0.30
CA TRP A 196 -1.09 -7.27 -0.15
C TRP A 196 -0.29 -8.55 0.12
N GLY A 197 1.00 -8.43 0.36
CA GLY A 197 1.97 -9.48 0.58
C GLY A 197 3.30 -9.12 -0.07
N ASN A 198 4.30 -9.93 0.10
CA ASN A 198 5.54 -9.79 -0.66
C ASN A 198 5.39 -10.59 -1.96
N LEU A 199 5.02 -9.89 -3.04
CA LEU A 199 4.71 -10.48 -4.33
C LEU A 199 5.89 -10.33 -5.31
N GLY A 200 6.20 -11.40 -6.01
CA GLY A 200 7.23 -11.42 -7.05
C GLY A 200 6.78 -12.26 -8.25
N ILE A 201 7.31 -11.94 -9.42
CA ILE A 201 7.12 -12.74 -10.63
C ILE A 201 8.21 -13.81 -10.66
N LEU A 202 7.81 -15.07 -10.82
CA LEU A 202 8.72 -16.19 -11.08
C LEU A 202 8.99 -16.33 -12.58
N GLU A 203 7.94 -16.27 -13.36
CA GLU A 203 7.98 -16.40 -14.82
C GLU A 203 6.91 -15.53 -15.45
N SER A 204 7.16 -14.99 -16.64
CA SER A 204 6.17 -14.28 -17.43
C SER A 204 6.45 -14.37 -18.92
N ASP A 205 5.40 -14.58 -19.69
CA ASP A 205 5.39 -14.49 -21.15
C ASP A 205 4.15 -13.70 -21.57
N VAL A 206 4.36 -12.41 -21.84
CA VAL A 206 3.26 -11.49 -22.16
C VAL A 206 2.57 -11.86 -23.48
N GLU A 207 3.31 -12.39 -24.45
CA GLU A 207 2.73 -12.79 -25.76
C GLU A 207 1.80 -14.00 -25.61
N LYS A 208 2.18 -14.95 -24.76
CA LYS A 208 1.34 -16.11 -24.42
C LYS A 208 0.32 -15.80 -23.33
N CYS A 209 0.37 -14.62 -22.73
CA CYS A 209 -0.47 -14.22 -21.61
C CYS A 209 -0.33 -15.18 -20.40
N THR A 210 0.90 -15.61 -20.10
CA THR A 210 1.19 -16.45 -18.95
C THR A 210 2.04 -15.69 -17.95
N VAL A 211 1.67 -15.77 -16.65
CA VAL A 211 2.40 -15.13 -15.55
C VAL A 211 2.33 -16.06 -14.34
N THR A 212 3.47 -16.30 -13.71
CA THR A 212 3.53 -17.01 -12.42
C THR A 212 3.95 -16.06 -11.32
N VAL A 213 3.05 -15.84 -10.35
CA VAL A 213 3.26 -14.96 -9.19
C VAL A 213 3.54 -15.80 -7.96
N ARG A 214 4.61 -15.47 -7.22
CA ARG A 214 4.88 -15.99 -5.87
C ARG A 214 4.54 -14.91 -4.85
N ALA A 215 3.81 -15.29 -3.80
CA ALA A 215 3.47 -14.40 -2.70
C ALA A 215 3.91 -15.02 -1.37
N THR A 216 4.82 -14.37 -0.67
CA THR A 216 5.08 -14.60 0.75
C THR A 216 4.32 -13.55 1.57
N GLU A 217 3.98 -13.88 2.81
CA GLU A 217 3.19 -12.97 3.68
C GLU A 217 1.85 -12.53 3.05
N ASN A 218 1.29 -13.36 2.17
CA ASN A 218 -0.02 -13.12 1.56
C ASN A 218 -1.05 -12.79 2.65
N PHE A 219 -1.68 -11.61 2.59
CA PHE A 219 -2.55 -11.10 3.65
C PHE A 219 -3.72 -12.05 3.96
N GLU A 220 -4.25 -12.74 2.95
CA GLU A 220 -5.40 -13.64 3.09
C GLU A 220 -5.02 -14.95 3.80
N CYS A 221 -3.79 -15.43 3.59
CA CYS A 221 -3.24 -16.62 4.22
C CYS A 221 -2.38 -16.36 5.47
N TYR A 222 -2.23 -15.09 5.85
CA TYR A 222 -1.37 -14.70 6.98
C TYR A 222 -1.79 -15.40 8.27
N ARG A 223 -0.86 -16.18 8.87
CA ARG A 223 -1.08 -17.01 10.08
C ARG A 223 -2.21 -18.03 9.95
N MET A 224 -2.60 -18.41 8.74
CA MET A 224 -3.56 -19.52 8.50
C MET A 224 -2.78 -20.82 8.34
N THR A 225 -3.33 -21.90 8.88
CA THR A 225 -2.78 -23.27 8.78
C THR A 225 -3.90 -24.28 8.67
N GLY A 226 -3.59 -25.44 8.10
CA GLY A 226 -4.51 -26.59 8.07
C GLY A 226 -5.65 -26.48 7.07
N ALA A 227 -5.58 -25.60 6.09
CA ALA A 227 -6.57 -25.55 5.02
C ALA A 227 -6.48 -26.80 4.13
N ALA A 228 -7.62 -27.43 3.84
CA ALA A 228 -7.69 -28.60 2.97
C ALA A 228 -7.48 -28.27 1.48
N SER A 229 -7.72 -27.03 1.09
CA SER A 229 -7.60 -26.55 -0.30
C SER A 229 -6.98 -25.14 -0.32
N PRO A 230 -6.50 -24.65 -1.48
CA PRO A 230 -6.03 -23.28 -1.64
C PRO A 230 -7.03 -22.26 -1.11
N TYR A 231 -6.53 -21.28 -0.34
CA TYR A 231 -7.37 -20.40 0.48
C TYR A 231 -7.50 -18.96 -0.06
N SER A 232 -6.63 -18.53 -0.97
CA SER A 232 -6.48 -17.15 -1.43
C SER A 232 -7.52 -16.72 -2.46
N GLN A 233 -8.82 -16.72 -2.10
CA GLN A 233 -9.87 -16.42 -3.06
C GLN A 233 -9.83 -14.96 -3.55
N SER A 234 -9.68 -13.99 -2.65
CA SER A 234 -9.65 -12.57 -3.03
C SER A 234 -8.38 -12.23 -3.80
N VAL A 235 -7.22 -12.73 -3.37
CA VAL A 235 -5.95 -12.51 -4.07
C VAL A 235 -5.96 -13.12 -5.46
N ARG A 236 -6.48 -14.33 -5.60
CA ARG A 236 -6.63 -15.00 -6.88
C ARG A 236 -7.55 -14.21 -7.83
N GLY A 237 -8.69 -13.74 -7.33
CA GLY A 237 -9.58 -12.85 -8.07
C GLY A 237 -8.90 -11.56 -8.48
N MET A 238 -8.19 -10.91 -7.57
CA MET A 238 -7.44 -9.69 -7.87
C MET A 238 -6.41 -9.89 -8.98
N LEU A 239 -5.66 -10.98 -8.97
CA LEU A 239 -4.69 -11.28 -10.02
C LEU A 239 -5.39 -11.45 -11.36
N VAL A 240 -6.56 -12.11 -11.40
CA VAL A 240 -7.37 -12.23 -12.61
C VAL A 240 -7.81 -10.87 -13.13
N GLY A 241 -8.42 -10.05 -12.30
CA GLY A 241 -8.86 -8.71 -12.70
C GLY A 241 -7.71 -7.82 -13.13
N TYR A 242 -6.62 -7.83 -12.39
CA TYR A 242 -5.45 -7.01 -12.65
C TYR A 242 -4.74 -7.41 -13.96
N PHE A 243 -4.38 -8.68 -14.11
CA PHE A 243 -3.68 -9.13 -15.31
C PHE A 243 -4.58 -9.15 -16.53
N GLY A 244 -5.89 -9.43 -16.36
CA GLY A 244 -6.87 -9.28 -17.44
C GLY A 244 -6.88 -7.84 -18.00
N GLY A 245 -6.87 -6.85 -17.11
CA GLY A 245 -6.78 -5.43 -17.49
C GLY A 245 -5.45 -5.05 -18.15
N ILE A 246 -4.31 -5.46 -17.59
CA ILE A 246 -2.98 -5.13 -18.12
C ILE A 246 -2.71 -5.82 -19.48
N LEU A 247 -3.08 -7.10 -19.59
CA LEU A 247 -2.86 -7.88 -20.83
C LEU A 247 -3.94 -7.63 -21.89
N GLY A 248 -5.05 -6.97 -21.53
CA GLY A 248 -6.14 -6.67 -22.45
C GLY A 248 -6.89 -7.91 -22.93
N THR A 249 -6.87 -9.01 -22.19
CA THR A 249 -7.52 -10.27 -22.52
C THR A 249 -8.00 -10.98 -21.26
N PRO A 250 -9.12 -11.72 -21.31
CA PRO A 250 -9.54 -12.54 -20.17
C PRO A 250 -8.48 -13.58 -19.80
N VAL A 251 -8.21 -13.69 -18.51
CA VAL A 251 -7.28 -14.67 -17.95
C VAL A 251 -7.95 -15.48 -16.86
N SER A 252 -7.43 -16.67 -16.60
CA SER A 252 -7.75 -17.49 -15.42
C SER A 252 -6.56 -17.54 -14.48
N CYS A 253 -6.79 -17.87 -13.22
CA CYS A 253 -5.74 -17.98 -12.22
C CYS A 253 -5.94 -19.22 -11.36
N GLN A 254 -4.93 -20.06 -11.28
CA GLN A 254 -4.88 -21.22 -10.40
C GLN A 254 -3.87 -21.01 -9.29
N GLU A 255 -4.24 -21.21 -8.03
CA GLU A 255 -3.33 -21.26 -6.90
C GLU A 255 -2.77 -22.70 -6.78
N THR A 256 -1.50 -22.88 -7.09
CA THR A 256 -0.82 -24.20 -7.14
C THR A 256 -0.11 -24.55 -5.83
N ALA A 257 0.29 -23.55 -5.04
CA ALA A 257 0.80 -23.69 -3.67
C ALA A 257 0.14 -22.64 -2.77
N CYS A 258 -0.06 -22.93 -1.48
CA CYS A 258 -0.77 -22.08 -0.56
C CYS A 258 -0.22 -22.16 0.87
N ILE A 259 0.16 -21.02 1.45
CA ILE A 259 0.66 -20.93 2.83
C ILE A 259 -0.34 -21.54 3.82
N ALA A 260 -1.64 -21.35 3.63
CA ALA A 260 -2.66 -21.89 4.51
C ALA A 260 -2.72 -23.44 4.50
N LYS A 261 -2.21 -24.09 3.45
CA LYS A 261 -2.04 -25.55 3.36
C LYS A 261 -0.73 -26.04 3.99
N GLY A 262 0.21 -25.15 4.27
CA GLY A 262 1.53 -25.48 4.81
C GLY A 262 2.68 -25.26 3.82
N ASP A 263 2.43 -24.77 2.60
CA ASP A 263 3.49 -24.43 1.66
C ASP A 263 4.25 -23.17 2.12
N GLU A 264 5.50 -22.99 1.69
CA GLU A 264 6.32 -21.81 2.06
C GLU A 264 5.81 -20.50 1.49
N ALA A 265 5.07 -20.56 0.38
CA ALA A 265 4.51 -19.40 -0.30
C ALA A 265 3.21 -19.80 -1.01
N CYS A 266 2.37 -18.80 -1.30
CA CYS A 266 1.32 -18.98 -2.28
C CYS A 266 1.91 -18.79 -3.68
N VAL A 267 1.57 -19.68 -4.61
CA VAL A 267 1.99 -19.59 -6.01
C VAL A 267 0.74 -19.60 -6.88
N PHE A 268 0.67 -18.61 -7.76
CA PHE A 268 -0.46 -18.39 -8.65
C PHE A 268 0.02 -18.47 -10.09
N HIS A 269 -0.62 -19.36 -10.84
CA HIS A 269 -0.40 -19.48 -12.28
C HIS A 269 -1.55 -18.81 -13.02
N ILE A 270 -1.25 -17.79 -13.77
CA ILE A 270 -2.18 -16.99 -14.58
C ILE A 270 -1.94 -17.34 -16.04
N GLU A 271 -3.01 -17.60 -16.76
CA GLU A 271 -2.97 -17.91 -18.19
C GLU A 271 -4.20 -17.36 -18.91
N ARG A 272 -4.13 -17.26 -20.24
CA ARG A 272 -5.29 -16.85 -21.04
C ARG A 272 -6.48 -17.79 -20.76
N SER A 273 -7.64 -17.21 -20.45
CA SER A 273 -8.86 -17.98 -20.26
C SER A 273 -9.31 -18.58 -21.60
N THR A 274 -9.55 -19.89 -21.60
CA THR A 274 -10.21 -20.56 -22.72
C THR A 274 -11.73 -20.48 -22.52
N ALA A 275 -12.52 -20.43 -23.60
CA ALA A 275 -13.98 -20.27 -23.55
C ALA A 275 -14.72 -21.30 -22.66
N ALA A 276 -14.08 -22.39 -22.30
CA ALA A 276 -14.61 -23.41 -21.36
C ALA A 276 -14.55 -22.98 -19.87
N ASN A 277 -13.75 -21.95 -19.53
CA ASN A 277 -13.56 -21.46 -18.16
C ASN A 277 -14.05 -20.01 -17.96
N SER A 278 -14.86 -19.48 -18.88
CA SER A 278 -15.30 -18.08 -18.85
C SER A 278 -16.56 -17.88 -17.98
N ASP A 279 -16.44 -18.08 -16.68
CA ASP A 279 -17.35 -17.46 -15.69
C ASP A 279 -16.94 -16.01 -15.35
N THR A 280 -16.21 -15.34 -16.25
CA THR A 280 -15.83 -13.95 -16.07
C THR A 280 -16.85 -13.04 -16.74
N ALA A 281 -17.69 -12.42 -15.91
CA ALA A 281 -18.50 -11.28 -16.33
C ALA A 281 -17.57 -10.19 -16.90
N VAL A 282 -17.65 -9.97 -18.21
CA VAL A 282 -17.13 -8.78 -18.87
C VAL A 282 -17.90 -7.61 -18.29
N LEU A 283 -17.22 -6.77 -17.52
CA LEU A 283 -17.81 -5.54 -17.01
C LEU A 283 -18.10 -4.62 -18.20
N PRO A 284 -19.32 -4.09 -18.35
CA PRO A 284 -19.60 -3.05 -19.34
C PRO A 284 -18.77 -1.80 -18.96
N GLY A 285 -18.16 -1.19 -19.98
CA GLY A 285 -17.36 0.03 -19.90
C GLY A 285 -18.13 1.28 -19.47
#